data_1f9d494d146cb1b3d8194dc6c7f43c34
#
_entry.id   1f9d494d146cb1b3d8194dc6c7f43c34
#
_cell.length_a   1.000
_cell.length_b   1.000
_cell.length_c   1.000
_cell.angle_alpha   90.00
_cell.angle_beta   90.00
_cell.angle_gamma   90.00
#
_symmetry.space_group_name_H-M   'P 1'
#
loop_
_entity.id
_entity.type
_entity.pdbx_description
1 polymer ?
#
loop_
_entity_poly.entity_id
_entity_poly.type
_entity_poly.pdbx_seq_one_letter_code
_entity_poly.pdbx_strand_id
1 'polypeptide(L)'
;MPTIQTDIDSSSLVLTSADQKVLKIPLHSKREVKVRAKVWDDFCNAFDEGDEASSWLTEVLGMFNQGPLRLVRFDYNAERQVPKKYLDGAHAESAFSDQFPYLITSWESLSKLNIGLLGNDALEVSMNRFRPNIVLKGLSDIEIMTSFNLICEKGDYQFGLRKPCKRCKITTIDQETGEIQNPKEPLATLAKLKFSDEAHGAFFGQNAILISNHSILRVGDLLDPISSA
;
A
#
# COMPACT_ATOMS: atom_id res chain seq x y z
N MET A 1 7.74 -2.71 -18.36
CA MET A 1 6.39 -2.10 -18.27
C MET A 1 6.54 -0.58 -18.28
N PRO A 2 5.65 0.19 -18.89
CA PRO A 2 5.73 1.65 -18.79
C PRO A 2 5.59 2.05 -17.32
N THR A 3 6.40 2.99 -16.89
CA THR A 3 6.37 3.54 -15.54
C THR A 3 5.74 4.92 -15.56
N ILE A 4 4.92 5.19 -14.54
CA ILE A 4 4.34 6.51 -14.31
C ILE A 4 4.87 6.98 -12.96
N GLN A 5 5.59 8.10 -12.98
CA GLN A 5 5.97 8.79 -11.76
C GLN A 5 4.80 9.62 -11.25
N THR A 6 4.60 9.63 -9.95
CA THR A 6 3.52 10.37 -9.30
C THR A 6 4.09 11.36 -8.31
N ASP A 7 3.61 12.59 -8.36
CA ASP A 7 3.95 13.66 -7.42
C ASP A 7 2.70 14.46 -7.07
N ILE A 8 2.77 15.25 -6.02
CA ILE A 8 1.68 16.15 -5.60
C ILE A 8 2.27 17.56 -5.44
N ASP A 9 1.79 18.49 -6.26
CA ASP A 9 2.04 19.91 -6.04
C ASP A 9 0.95 20.53 -5.14
N SER A 10 0.97 21.83 -4.91
CA SER A 10 0.02 22.50 -4.02
C SER A 10 -1.45 22.37 -4.42
N SER A 11 -1.74 22.01 -5.67
CA SER A 11 -3.09 22.00 -6.22
C SER A 11 -3.46 20.76 -7.03
N SER A 12 -2.48 19.92 -7.39
CA SER A 12 -2.67 18.86 -8.34
C SER A 12 -1.91 17.57 -7.98
N LEU A 13 -2.49 16.43 -8.30
CA LEU A 13 -1.75 15.20 -8.53
C LEU A 13 -1.10 15.29 -9.91
N VAL A 14 0.20 15.13 -9.96
CA VAL A 14 1.02 15.18 -11.19
C VAL A 14 1.44 13.78 -11.57
N LEU A 15 1.11 13.36 -12.77
CA LEU A 15 1.53 12.09 -13.35
C LEU A 15 2.49 12.37 -14.50
N THR A 16 3.65 11.72 -14.49
CA THR A 16 4.66 11.87 -15.54
C THR A 16 5.03 10.49 -16.10
N SER A 17 4.88 10.32 -17.40
CA SER A 17 5.26 9.09 -18.09
C SER A 17 6.76 9.05 -18.38
N ALA A 18 7.27 7.87 -18.78
CA ALA A 18 8.69 7.70 -19.11
C ALA A 18 9.15 8.60 -20.28
N ASP A 19 8.25 8.91 -21.23
CA ASP A 19 8.49 9.83 -22.34
C ASP A 19 8.21 11.32 -22.00
N GLN A 20 8.15 11.64 -20.71
CA GLN A 20 7.98 12.99 -20.15
C GLN A 20 6.64 13.67 -20.46
N LYS A 21 5.61 12.92 -20.84
CA LYS A 21 4.26 13.45 -20.91
C LYS A 21 3.70 13.67 -19.51
N VAL A 22 3.15 14.83 -19.25
CA VAL A 22 2.63 15.23 -17.94
C VAL A 22 1.13 15.36 -17.98
N LEU A 23 0.45 14.77 -16.98
CA LEU A 23 -0.97 14.98 -16.70
C LEU A 23 -1.11 15.57 -15.31
N LYS A 24 -1.90 16.66 -15.18
CA LYS A 24 -2.22 17.28 -13.90
C LYS A 24 -3.70 17.10 -13.58
N ILE A 25 -3.97 16.46 -12.44
CA ILE A 25 -5.33 16.24 -11.93
C ILE A 25 -5.57 17.16 -10.73
N PRO A 26 -6.47 18.14 -10.81
CA PRO A 26 -6.72 19.05 -9.70
C PRO A 26 -7.16 18.31 -8.44
N LEU A 27 -6.60 18.65 -7.27
CA LEU A 27 -6.97 18.03 -5.99
C LEU A 27 -8.37 18.45 -5.52
N HIS A 28 -8.75 19.71 -5.74
CA HIS A 28 -9.93 20.32 -5.14
C HIS A 28 -11.04 20.72 -6.14
N SER A 29 -10.97 20.27 -7.40
CA SER A 29 -12.05 20.56 -8.35
C SER A 29 -13.32 19.78 -8.02
N LYS A 30 -14.49 20.38 -8.29
CA LYS A 30 -15.77 19.70 -8.21
C LYS A 30 -15.84 18.60 -9.27
N ARG A 31 -16.28 17.42 -8.88
CA ARG A 31 -16.50 16.27 -9.77
C ARG A 31 -17.98 15.94 -9.80
N GLU A 32 -18.50 15.72 -10.99
CA GLU A 32 -19.94 15.54 -11.20
C GLU A 32 -20.29 14.13 -11.70
N VAL A 33 -19.38 13.49 -12.42
CA VAL A 33 -19.61 12.18 -13.01
C VAL A 33 -19.37 11.09 -11.99
N LYS A 34 -20.45 10.59 -11.38
CA LYS A 34 -20.41 9.46 -10.46
C LYS A 34 -20.31 8.14 -11.21
N VAL A 35 -19.44 7.28 -10.73
CA VAL A 35 -19.22 5.92 -11.27
C VAL A 35 -19.12 4.92 -10.13
N ARG A 36 -19.31 3.64 -10.46
CA ARG A 36 -19.03 2.54 -9.52
C ARG A 36 -17.74 1.85 -9.92
N ALA A 37 -16.78 1.86 -9.03
CA ALA A 37 -15.55 1.08 -9.15
C ALA A 37 -15.69 -0.24 -8.37
N LYS A 38 -14.97 -1.28 -8.79
CA LYS A 38 -14.90 -2.55 -8.09
C LYS A 38 -13.48 -2.80 -7.61
N VAL A 39 -13.32 -3.07 -6.30
CA VAL A 39 -12.07 -3.50 -5.69
C VAL A 39 -12.31 -4.89 -5.11
N TRP A 40 -11.75 -5.92 -5.74
CA TRP A 40 -12.05 -7.33 -5.47
C TRP A 40 -13.55 -7.60 -5.58
N ASP A 41 -14.23 -7.94 -4.48
CA ASP A 41 -15.66 -8.19 -4.45
C ASP A 41 -16.49 -6.98 -3.99
N ASP A 42 -15.83 -5.92 -3.51
CA ASP A 42 -16.49 -4.71 -3.04
C ASP A 42 -16.77 -3.73 -4.19
N PHE A 43 -17.94 -3.11 -4.15
CA PHE A 43 -18.27 -1.97 -5.01
C PHE A 43 -18.12 -0.67 -4.25
N CYS A 44 -17.40 0.27 -4.84
CA CYS A 44 -17.14 1.59 -4.27
C CYS A 44 -17.76 2.68 -5.13
N ASN A 45 -18.34 3.69 -4.50
CA ASN A 45 -18.70 4.93 -5.19
C ASN A 45 -17.44 5.72 -5.49
N ALA A 46 -17.38 6.26 -6.68
CA ALA A 46 -16.23 7.02 -7.15
C ALA A 46 -16.68 8.13 -8.09
N PHE A 47 -15.77 9.05 -8.40
CA PHE A 47 -15.92 10.05 -9.42
C PHE A 47 -14.92 9.81 -10.53
N ASP A 48 -15.36 9.99 -11.76
CA ASP A 48 -14.49 9.96 -12.94
C ASP A 48 -13.70 11.26 -13.05
N GLU A 49 -12.39 11.16 -13.32
CA GLU A 49 -11.50 12.33 -13.48
C GLU A 49 -11.54 12.92 -14.91
N GLY A 50 -12.34 12.33 -15.81
CA GLY A 50 -12.64 12.89 -17.11
C GLY A 50 -11.84 12.28 -18.27
N ASP A 51 -12.15 12.78 -19.46
CA ASP A 51 -11.65 12.20 -20.72
C ASP A 51 -10.18 12.53 -20.99
N GLU A 52 -9.67 13.66 -20.51
CA GLU A 52 -8.25 14.00 -20.59
C GLU A 52 -7.39 12.96 -19.89
N ALA A 53 -7.76 12.62 -18.64
CA ALA A 53 -7.08 11.59 -17.85
C ALA A 53 -7.19 10.21 -18.52
N SER A 54 -8.36 9.89 -19.06
CA SER A 54 -8.58 8.63 -19.80
C SER A 54 -7.70 8.52 -21.03
N SER A 55 -7.66 9.57 -21.84
CA SER A 55 -6.86 9.60 -23.06
C SER A 55 -5.37 9.47 -22.76
N TRP A 56 -4.88 10.24 -21.80
CA TRP A 56 -3.47 10.20 -21.39
C TRP A 56 -3.07 8.81 -20.85
N LEU A 57 -3.87 8.23 -19.96
CA LEU A 57 -3.59 6.89 -19.41
C LEU A 57 -3.63 5.81 -20.48
N THR A 58 -4.61 5.90 -21.38
CA THR A 58 -4.75 4.91 -22.47
C THR A 58 -3.60 5.03 -23.47
N GLU A 59 -3.11 6.24 -23.73
CA GLU A 59 -1.93 6.46 -24.58
C GLU A 59 -0.66 5.87 -23.92
N VAL A 60 -0.44 6.12 -22.63
CA VAL A 60 0.77 5.71 -21.90
C VAL A 60 0.78 4.21 -21.59
N LEU A 61 -0.36 3.64 -21.17
CA LEU A 61 -0.45 2.27 -20.67
C LEU A 61 -1.06 1.28 -21.68
N GLY A 62 -1.68 1.80 -22.73
CA GLY A 62 -2.46 0.99 -23.67
C GLY A 62 -3.90 0.75 -23.23
N MET A 63 -4.69 0.16 -24.11
CA MET A 63 -6.05 -0.26 -23.81
C MET A 63 -6.07 -1.50 -22.92
N PHE A 64 -7.07 -1.62 -22.06
CA PHE A 64 -7.33 -2.83 -21.30
C PHE A 64 -8.67 -3.46 -21.75
N ASN A 65 -8.66 -4.75 -22.07
CA ASN A 65 -9.84 -5.47 -22.59
C ASN A 65 -10.55 -4.73 -23.74
N GLN A 66 -9.78 -4.15 -24.66
CA GLN A 66 -10.27 -3.38 -25.82
C GLN A 66 -11.00 -2.07 -25.46
N GLY A 67 -10.91 -1.63 -24.19
CA GLY A 67 -11.49 -0.38 -23.73
C GLY A 67 -10.45 0.61 -23.22
N PRO A 68 -10.78 1.93 -23.21
CA PRO A 68 -9.92 2.95 -22.65
C PRO A 68 -9.82 2.80 -21.14
N LEU A 69 -8.70 3.22 -20.58
CA LEU A 69 -8.50 3.31 -19.13
C LEU A 69 -9.23 4.55 -18.59
N ARG A 70 -9.78 4.44 -17.38
CA ARG A 70 -10.38 5.57 -16.68
C ARG A 70 -9.66 5.79 -15.35
N LEU A 71 -9.34 7.04 -15.03
CA LEU A 71 -8.90 7.43 -13.70
C LEU A 71 -10.13 7.77 -12.87
N VAL A 72 -10.23 7.16 -11.70
CA VAL A 72 -11.35 7.43 -10.80
C VAL A 72 -10.85 7.81 -9.41
N ARG A 73 -11.59 8.67 -8.74
CA ARG A 73 -11.35 9.11 -7.36
C ARG A 73 -12.40 8.54 -6.44
N PHE A 74 -11.99 8.00 -5.31
CA PHE A 74 -12.91 7.51 -4.28
C PHE A 74 -13.84 8.62 -3.80
N ASP A 75 -15.14 8.33 -3.66
CA ASP A 75 -16.09 9.25 -3.04
C ASP A 75 -15.95 9.16 -1.52
N TYR A 76 -15.33 10.17 -0.91
CA TYR A 76 -15.12 10.21 0.55
C TYR A 76 -16.40 10.34 1.38
N ASN A 77 -17.56 10.54 0.73
CA ASN A 77 -18.87 10.43 1.40
C ASN A 77 -19.41 9.00 1.39
N ALA A 78 -18.73 8.07 0.74
CA ALA A 78 -19.07 6.66 0.73
C ALA A 78 -18.22 5.90 1.74
N GLU A 79 -18.82 4.94 2.41
CA GLU A 79 -18.14 4.09 3.38
C GLU A 79 -17.67 2.79 2.70
N ARG A 80 -16.39 2.43 2.91
CA ARG A 80 -15.87 1.10 2.65
C ARG A 80 -15.13 0.64 3.90
N GLN A 81 -15.86 -0.05 4.76
CA GLN A 81 -15.37 -0.46 6.07
C GLN A 81 -14.39 -1.63 5.96
N VAL A 82 -13.32 -1.60 6.75
CA VAL A 82 -12.46 -2.75 7.02
C VAL A 82 -13.32 -3.88 7.61
N PRO A 83 -13.11 -5.16 7.23
CA PRO A 83 -13.93 -6.27 7.74
C PRO A 83 -13.98 -6.30 9.28
N LYS A 84 -15.21 -6.37 9.82
CA LYS A 84 -15.51 -6.24 11.27
C LYS A 84 -14.66 -7.12 12.18
N LYS A 85 -14.30 -8.32 11.72
CA LYS A 85 -13.47 -9.27 12.46
C LYS A 85 -12.05 -8.77 12.79
N TYR A 86 -11.61 -7.69 12.14
CA TYR A 86 -10.29 -7.09 12.35
C TYR A 86 -10.36 -5.75 13.08
N LEU A 87 -11.56 -5.28 13.44
CA LEU A 87 -11.73 -3.95 14.03
C LEU A 87 -11.56 -3.93 15.54
N ASP A 88 -11.86 -5.05 16.21
CA ASP A 88 -11.80 -5.14 17.67
C ASP A 88 -12.57 -3.99 18.36
N GLY A 89 -13.77 -3.71 17.89
CA GLY A 89 -14.62 -2.62 18.35
C GLY A 89 -14.29 -1.23 17.78
N ALA A 90 -13.17 -1.06 17.07
CA ALA A 90 -12.81 0.19 16.42
C ALA A 90 -13.62 0.40 15.11
N HIS A 91 -13.58 1.60 14.57
CA HIS A 91 -14.07 1.94 13.24
C HIS A 91 -12.88 2.28 12.34
N ALA A 92 -12.80 1.68 11.16
CA ALA A 92 -11.78 2.00 10.18
C ALA A 92 -12.30 1.76 8.76
N GLU A 93 -11.96 2.68 7.88
CA GLU A 93 -12.33 2.66 6.47
C GLU A 93 -11.11 2.53 5.57
N SER A 94 -11.35 1.99 4.40
CA SER A 94 -10.35 1.82 3.36
C SER A 94 -10.91 2.37 2.05
N ALA A 95 -10.16 3.21 1.34
CA ALA A 95 -10.59 3.70 0.03
C ALA A 95 -10.38 2.59 -1.03
N PHE A 96 -9.45 2.78 -1.96
CA PHE A 96 -9.15 1.79 -3.01
C PHE A 96 -8.03 0.81 -2.64
N SER A 97 -7.50 0.86 -1.41
CA SER A 97 -6.56 -0.17 -0.96
C SER A 97 -7.28 -1.53 -0.81
N ASP A 98 -6.54 -2.63 -0.85
CA ASP A 98 -7.12 -3.97 -0.90
C ASP A 98 -8.14 -4.22 0.23
N GLN A 99 -7.74 -4.03 1.46
CA GLN A 99 -8.58 -4.30 2.62
C GLN A 99 -8.35 -3.32 3.78
N PHE A 100 -7.13 -2.82 3.93
CA PHE A 100 -6.70 -2.00 5.05
C PHE A 100 -6.13 -0.67 4.58
N PRO A 101 -6.32 0.42 5.33
CA PRO A 101 -5.81 1.73 4.95
C PRO A 101 -4.29 1.85 5.05
N TYR A 102 -3.65 1.06 5.91
CA TYR A 102 -2.21 1.14 6.14
C TYR A 102 -1.51 -0.21 6.03
N LEU A 103 -0.30 -0.17 5.46
CA LEU A 103 0.71 -1.22 5.54
C LEU A 103 1.89 -0.67 6.34
N ILE A 104 2.22 -1.34 7.44
CA ILE A 104 3.37 -1.02 8.30
C ILE A 104 4.41 -2.13 8.15
N THR A 105 5.67 -1.74 7.95
CA THR A 105 6.81 -2.64 7.77
C THR A 105 7.98 -2.20 8.67
N SER A 106 9.04 -2.99 8.76
CA SER A 106 10.27 -2.60 9.44
C SER A 106 11.51 -2.80 8.58
N TRP A 107 12.55 -2.02 8.87
CA TRP A 107 13.87 -2.18 8.25
C TRP A 107 14.50 -3.52 8.60
N GLU A 108 14.26 -4.03 9.80
CA GLU A 108 14.74 -5.31 10.29
C GLU A 108 14.17 -6.47 9.48
N SER A 109 12.86 -6.41 9.17
CA SER A 109 12.21 -7.38 8.27
C SER A 109 12.81 -7.36 6.87
N LEU A 110 13.10 -6.16 6.32
CA LEU A 110 13.74 -6.03 5.02
C LEU A 110 15.16 -6.60 5.03
N SER A 111 15.95 -6.28 6.05
CA SER A 111 17.32 -6.80 6.22
C SER A 111 17.34 -8.32 6.27
N LYS A 112 16.43 -8.93 7.05
CA LYS A 112 16.29 -10.39 7.12
C LYS A 112 15.92 -10.99 5.76
N LEU A 113 15.01 -10.36 5.03
CA LEU A 113 14.64 -10.81 3.69
C LEU A 113 15.83 -10.74 2.74
N ASN A 114 16.57 -9.63 2.71
CA ASN A 114 17.70 -9.43 1.81
C ASN A 114 18.84 -10.40 2.10
N ILE A 115 19.12 -10.69 3.37
CA ILE A 115 20.05 -11.79 3.75
C ILE A 115 19.58 -13.12 3.18
N GLY A 116 18.29 -13.42 3.27
CA GLY A 116 17.71 -14.64 2.71
C GLY A 116 17.76 -14.71 1.19
N LEU A 117 17.58 -13.57 0.50
CA LEU A 117 17.69 -13.47 -0.96
C LEU A 117 19.13 -13.73 -1.41
N LEU A 118 20.11 -13.09 -0.79
CA LEU A 118 21.54 -13.28 -1.08
C LEU A 118 21.95 -14.75 -0.84
N GLY A 119 21.44 -15.39 0.22
CA GLY A 119 21.66 -16.82 0.48
C GLY A 119 21.01 -17.78 -0.54
N ASN A 120 20.12 -17.27 -1.40
CA ASN A 120 19.51 -18.00 -2.52
C ASN A 120 20.02 -17.52 -3.89
N ASP A 121 21.17 -16.85 -3.96
CA ASP A 121 21.77 -16.25 -5.17
C ASP A 121 20.83 -15.27 -5.90
N ALA A 122 19.95 -14.60 -5.15
CA ALA A 122 19.06 -13.58 -5.67
C ALA A 122 19.52 -12.18 -5.25
N LEU A 123 19.10 -11.16 -6.00
CA LEU A 123 19.43 -9.77 -5.68
C LEU A 123 18.59 -9.25 -4.52
N GLU A 124 19.18 -8.32 -3.76
CA GLU A 124 18.44 -7.56 -2.75
C GLU A 124 17.29 -6.77 -3.37
N VAL A 125 16.27 -6.54 -2.57
CA VAL A 125 15.10 -5.74 -2.98
C VAL A 125 14.97 -4.50 -2.10
N SER A 126 14.45 -3.44 -2.67
CA SER A 126 14.16 -2.21 -1.92
C SER A 126 12.84 -2.32 -1.15
N MET A 127 12.66 -1.48 -0.12
CA MET A 127 11.41 -1.38 0.63
C MET A 127 10.22 -1.00 -0.26
N ASN A 128 10.46 -0.24 -1.32
CA ASN A 128 9.44 0.21 -2.28
C ASN A 128 8.71 -0.94 -2.99
N ARG A 129 9.34 -2.13 -3.11
CA ARG A 129 8.68 -3.34 -3.64
C ARG A 129 7.41 -3.70 -2.87
N PHE A 130 7.34 -3.35 -1.60
CA PHE A 130 6.23 -3.70 -0.70
C PHE A 130 5.21 -2.57 -0.56
N ARG A 131 5.54 -1.35 -1.02
CA ARG A 131 4.64 -0.17 -1.01
C ARG A 131 4.07 0.13 0.38
N PRO A 132 4.89 0.20 1.44
CA PRO A 132 4.39 0.51 2.77
C PRO A 132 3.96 1.98 2.88
N ASN A 133 3.02 2.24 3.80
CA ASN A 133 2.68 3.60 4.21
C ASN A 133 3.62 4.09 5.32
N ILE A 134 4.03 3.18 6.21
CA ILE A 134 4.89 3.48 7.35
C ILE A 134 5.99 2.43 7.43
N VAL A 135 7.23 2.90 7.58
CA VAL A 135 8.40 2.05 7.76
C VAL A 135 8.98 2.35 9.14
N LEU A 136 9.07 1.34 9.98
CA LEU A 136 9.63 1.44 11.33
C LEU A 136 11.10 1.03 11.34
N LYS A 137 11.80 1.47 12.37
CA LYS A 137 13.14 1.03 12.72
C LYS A 137 13.18 0.66 14.20
N GLY A 138 13.89 -0.41 14.54
CA GLY A 138 14.03 -0.87 15.92
C GLY A 138 13.03 -1.94 16.34
N LEU A 139 12.10 -2.37 15.44
CA LEU A 139 11.19 -3.48 15.70
C LEU A 139 11.64 -4.73 14.93
N SER A 140 11.79 -5.84 15.63
CA SER A 140 12.09 -7.14 15.02
C SER A 140 10.93 -7.60 14.12
N ASP A 141 11.23 -8.55 13.23
CA ASP A 141 10.21 -9.18 12.38
C ASP A 141 9.15 -9.94 13.20
N ILE A 142 9.52 -10.50 14.36
CA ILE A 142 8.57 -11.17 15.27
C ILE A 142 7.61 -10.14 15.86
N GLU A 143 8.12 -9.03 16.39
CA GLU A 143 7.29 -8.00 16.98
C GLU A 143 6.31 -7.39 15.98
N ILE A 144 6.73 -7.13 14.74
CA ILE A 144 5.83 -6.57 13.73
C ILE A 144 4.81 -7.57 13.20
N MET A 145 5.06 -8.87 13.35
CA MET A 145 4.14 -9.91 12.85
C MET A 145 3.14 -10.40 13.92
N THR A 146 3.29 -10.03 15.17
CA THR A 146 2.30 -10.29 16.21
C THR A 146 1.20 -9.23 16.20
N SER A 147 -0.04 -9.62 16.50
CA SER A 147 -1.16 -8.66 16.58
C SER A 147 -1.07 -7.84 17.85
N PHE A 148 -0.67 -6.59 17.76
CA PHE A 148 -0.63 -5.64 18.86
C PHE A 148 -0.86 -4.21 18.33
N ASN A 149 -0.88 -3.25 19.23
CA ASN A 149 -1.01 -1.85 18.90
C ASN A 149 0.36 -1.16 18.92
N LEU A 150 0.50 -0.11 18.11
CA LEU A 150 1.62 0.82 18.18
C LEU A 150 1.08 2.15 18.69
N ILE A 151 1.65 2.66 19.76
CA ILE A 151 1.25 3.95 20.33
C ILE A 151 2.41 4.93 20.19
N CYS A 152 2.11 6.14 19.73
CA CYS A 152 3.07 7.24 19.79
C CYS A 152 3.41 7.55 21.24
N GLU A 153 4.68 7.76 21.57
CA GLU A 153 5.17 8.10 22.90
C GLU A 153 4.38 9.27 23.53
N LYS A 154 3.95 10.23 22.72
CA LYS A 154 3.12 11.36 23.17
C LYS A 154 1.62 11.01 23.31
N GLY A 155 1.19 9.79 22.97
CA GLY A 155 -0.21 9.37 23.00
C GLY A 155 -1.10 9.99 21.92
N ASP A 156 -0.52 10.73 20.97
CA ASP A 156 -1.26 11.50 19.99
C ASP A 156 -1.94 10.65 18.92
N TYR A 157 -1.42 9.47 18.64
CA TYR A 157 -2.01 8.50 17.71
C TYR A 157 -1.66 7.06 18.06
N GLN A 158 -2.56 6.18 17.67
CA GLN A 158 -2.43 4.74 17.89
C GLN A 158 -2.81 3.98 16.63
N PHE A 159 -1.94 3.04 16.23
CA PHE A 159 -2.22 2.09 15.17
C PHE A 159 -2.51 0.71 15.75
N GLY A 160 -3.52 0.05 15.22
CA GLY A 160 -3.77 -1.36 15.49
C GLY A 160 -3.21 -2.24 14.37
N LEU A 161 -2.23 -3.07 14.68
CA LEU A 161 -1.74 -4.11 13.78
C LEU A 161 -2.76 -5.25 13.78
N ARG A 162 -3.33 -5.60 12.66
CA ARG A 162 -4.52 -6.46 12.60
C ARG A 162 -4.34 -7.75 11.86
N LYS A 163 -3.47 -7.76 10.86
CA LYS A 163 -3.28 -8.95 10.02
C LYS A 163 -1.95 -8.91 9.29
N PRO A 164 -1.17 -10.00 9.30
CA PRO A 164 0.00 -10.14 8.42
C PRO A 164 -0.38 -9.89 6.96
N CYS A 165 0.42 -9.11 6.25
CA CYS A 165 0.14 -8.78 4.86
C CYS A 165 0.70 -9.86 3.93
N LYS A 166 -0.19 -10.66 3.34
CA LYS A 166 0.17 -11.64 2.31
C LYS A 166 0.55 -10.92 1.02
N ARG A 167 1.70 -11.26 0.48
CA ARG A 167 2.26 -10.60 -0.70
C ARG A 167 1.91 -11.36 -1.99
N CYS A 168 1.72 -10.60 -3.05
CA CYS A 168 1.41 -11.10 -4.38
C CYS A 168 2.55 -10.79 -5.38
N LYS A 169 2.38 -11.19 -6.62
CA LYS A 169 3.38 -11.02 -7.69
C LYS A 169 3.81 -9.57 -7.96
N ILE A 170 3.07 -8.57 -7.49
CA ILE A 170 3.47 -7.18 -7.70
C ILE A 170 4.82 -6.85 -7.05
N THR A 171 5.20 -7.58 -6.00
CA THR A 171 6.49 -7.41 -5.33
C THR A 171 7.68 -7.94 -6.15
N THR A 172 7.44 -8.70 -7.21
CA THR A 172 8.50 -9.13 -8.14
C THR A 172 8.89 -8.04 -9.15
N ILE A 173 8.06 -7.00 -9.28
CA ILE A 173 8.28 -5.89 -10.21
C ILE A 173 9.12 -4.82 -9.52
N ASP A 174 10.16 -4.36 -10.18
CA ASP A 174 10.92 -3.20 -9.75
C ASP A 174 10.09 -1.93 -9.93
N GLN A 175 9.94 -1.14 -8.86
CA GLN A 175 9.06 0.03 -8.88
C GLN A 175 9.64 1.21 -9.69
N GLU A 176 10.96 1.25 -9.88
CA GLU A 176 11.65 2.31 -10.62
C GLU A 176 11.71 1.99 -12.12
N THR A 177 12.01 0.74 -12.44
CA THR A 177 12.23 0.33 -13.84
C THR A 177 11.02 -0.36 -14.48
N GLY A 178 10.08 -0.88 -13.68
CA GLY A 178 8.98 -1.71 -14.14
C GLY A 178 9.40 -3.11 -14.60
N GLU A 179 10.64 -3.52 -14.35
CA GLU A 179 11.19 -4.79 -14.79
C GLU A 179 10.98 -5.91 -13.76
N ILE A 180 10.95 -7.13 -14.25
CA ILE A 180 10.93 -8.35 -13.43
C ILE A 180 12.25 -9.08 -13.65
N GLN A 181 13.19 -8.91 -12.72
CA GLN A 181 14.49 -9.58 -12.78
C GLN A 181 14.37 -11.07 -12.45
N ASN A 182 13.57 -11.41 -11.45
CA ASN A 182 13.28 -12.78 -11.06
C ASN A 182 11.78 -12.94 -10.76
N PRO A 183 11.01 -13.71 -11.56
CA PRO A 183 9.56 -13.83 -11.39
C PRO A 183 9.12 -14.62 -10.14
N LYS A 184 10.05 -15.27 -9.43
CA LYS A 184 9.77 -16.02 -8.21
C LYS A 184 10.11 -15.22 -6.94
N GLU A 185 11.08 -14.30 -7.04
CA GLU A 185 11.55 -13.51 -5.88
C GLU A 185 10.88 -12.13 -5.82
N PRO A 186 10.66 -11.60 -4.62
CA PRO A 186 11.05 -12.10 -3.29
C PRO A 186 10.07 -13.11 -2.66
N LEU A 187 9.03 -13.55 -3.38
CA LEU A 187 7.95 -14.39 -2.81
C LEU A 187 8.43 -15.76 -2.34
N ALA A 188 9.34 -16.40 -3.09
CA ALA A 188 9.86 -17.73 -2.72
C ALA A 188 10.70 -17.65 -1.42
N THR A 189 11.53 -16.63 -1.29
CA THR A 189 12.32 -16.40 -0.07
C THR A 189 11.43 -16.03 1.11
N LEU A 190 10.43 -15.15 0.94
CA LEU A 190 9.45 -14.82 1.98
C LEU A 190 8.70 -16.05 2.51
N ALA A 191 8.28 -16.94 1.62
CA ALA A 191 7.61 -18.18 2.00
C ALA A 191 8.52 -19.13 2.82
N LYS A 192 9.82 -19.16 2.53
CA LYS A 192 10.81 -19.93 3.30
C LYS A 192 11.10 -19.31 4.68
N LEU A 193 11.17 -18.00 4.76
CA LEU A 193 11.50 -17.27 6.00
C LEU A 193 10.38 -17.30 7.03
N LYS A 194 9.15 -17.62 6.63
CA LYS A 194 7.98 -17.75 7.51
C LYS A 194 7.80 -16.57 8.45
N PHE A 195 7.65 -15.37 7.90
CA PHE A 195 7.35 -14.16 8.68
C PHE A 195 5.99 -14.19 9.41
N SER A 196 5.19 -15.22 9.22
CA SER A 196 3.91 -15.42 9.89
C SER A 196 3.70 -16.91 10.14
N ASP A 197 3.02 -17.24 11.24
CA ASP A 197 2.57 -18.59 11.58
C ASP A 197 1.36 -19.05 10.75
N GLU A 198 0.76 -18.18 9.96
CA GLU A 198 -0.25 -18.56 8.97
C GLU A 198 0.34 -19.59 7.99
N ALA A 199 -0.36 -20.70 7.85
CA ALA A 199 0.18 -21.98 7.39
C ALA A 199 0.87 -21.98 6.02
N HIS A 200 0.54 -21.07 5.08
CA HIS A 200 1.18 -21.05 3.75
C HIS A 200 1.10 -19.67 3.11
N GLY A 201 2.26 -19.10 2.77
CA GLY A 201 2.32 -17.88 1.97
C GLY A 201 3.57 -17.06 2.19
N ALA A 202 3.74 -16.08 1.33
CA ALA A 202 4.74 -15.05 1.44
C ALA A 202 4.12 -13.85 2.19
N PHE A 203 4.61 -13.56 3.38
CA PHE A 203 4.11 -12.45 4.20
C PHE A 203 5.22 -11.42 4.40
N PHE A 204 4.85 -10.14 4.42
CA PHE A 204 5.77 -9.05 4.74
C PHE A 204 5.00 -7.82 5.19
N GLY A 205 5.26 -7.36 6.41
CA GLY A 205 4.57 -6.26 7.07
C GLY A 205 3.19 -6.60 7.59
N GLN A 206 2.59 -5.64 8.27
CA GLN A 206 1.27 -5.75 8.89
C GLN A 206 0.29 -4.78 8.26
N ASN A 207 -0.89 -5.29 7.95
CA ASN A 207 -2.06 -4.47 7.68
C ASN A 207 -2.52 -3.82 8.99
N ALA A 208 -2.75 -2.53 8.96
CA ALA A 208 -3.06 -1.76 10.15
C ALA A 208 -4.24 -0.81 9.95
N ILE A 209 -4.87 -0.45 11.06
CA ILE A 209 -5.89 0.59 11.17
C ILE A 209 -5.40 1.70 12.09
N LEU A 210 -5.89 2.91 11.90
CA LEU A 210 -5.69 4.01 12.83
C LEU A 210 -6.82 3.98 13.86
N ILE A 211 -6.48 3.83 15.15
CA ILE A 211 -7.45 3.73 16.24
C ILE A 211 -7.75 5.10 16.80
N SER A 212 -6.73 5.92 17.00
CA SER A 212 -6.86 7.29 17.45
C SER A 212 -5.90 8.20 16.71
N ASN A 213 -6.34 9.45 16.47
CA ASN A 213 -5.56 10.47 15.77
C ASN A 213 -5.86 11.85 16.34
N HIS A 214 -4.90 12.44 17.04
CA HIS A 214 -4.98 13.79 17.59
C HIS A 214 -3.86 14.71 17.08
N SER A 215 -2.97 14.20 16.22
CA SER A 215 -1.85 14.96 15.67
C SER A 215 -1.41 14.45 14.28
N ILE A 216 -0.33 15.01 13.76
CA ILE A 216 0.29 14.62 12.49
C ILE A 216 1.47 13.70 12.76
N LEU A 217 1.44 12.50 12.17
CA LEU A 217 2.58 11.59 12.17
C LEU A 217 3.73 12.15 11.33
N ARG A 218 4.93 12.15 11.88
CA ARG A 218 6.15 12.63 11.22
C ARG A 218 7.24 11.57 11.22
N VAL A 219 8.13 11.65 10.24
CA VAL A 219 9.36 10.86 10.25
C VAL A 219 10.20 11.24 11.48
N GLY A 220 10.60 10.24 12.24
CA GLY A 220 11.34 10.43 13.51
C GLY A 220 10.47 10.34 14.75
N ASP A 221 9.14 10.24 14.62
CA ASP A 221 8.27 9.98 15.77
C ASP A 221 8.53 8.56 16.32
N LEU A 222 8.49 8.45 17.66
CA LEU A 222 8.67 7.18 18.36
C LEU A 222 7.32 6.48 18.55
N LEU A 223 7.31 5.19 18.23
CA LEU A 223 6.14 4.32 18.36
C LEU A 223 6.49 3.12 19.23
N ASP A 224 5.80 2.96 20.34
CA ASP A 224 5.98 1.86 21.27
C ASP A 224 5.00 0.72 20.97
N PRO A 225 5.47 -0.53 20.86
CA PRO A 225 4.62 -1.69 20.71
C PRO A 225 3.93 -2.02 22.03
N ILE A 226 2.62 -2.22 21.99
CA ILE A 226 1.82 -2.66 23.14
C ILE A 226 1.13 -3.96 22.76
N SER A 227 1.40 -5.03 23.52
CA SER A 227 0.68 -6.28 23.40
C SER A 227 -0.80 -6.07 23.75
N SER A 228 -1.70 -6.63 22.97
CA SER A 228 -3.10 -6.76 23.37
C SER A 228 -3.16 -7.61 24.64
N ALA A 229 -3.79 -7.08 25.67
CA ALA A 229 -4.05 -7.80 26.92
C ALA A 229 -4.93 -9.02 26.67
#